data_d2d9507c8e525517d2f0d1c0e9418bf0
#
_entry.id   d2d9507c8e525517d2f0d1c0e9418bf0
#
_cell.length_a   1.000
_cell.length_b   1.000
_cell.length_c   1.000
_cell.angle_alpha   90.00
_cell.angle_beta   90.00
_cell.angle_gamma   90.00
#
_symmetry.space_group_name_H-M   'P 1'
#
loop_
_entity.id
_entity.type
_entity.pdbx_description
1 polymer ?
#
loop_
_entity_poly.entity_id
_entity_poly.type
_entity_poly.pdbx_seq_one_letter_code
_entity_poly.pdbx_strand_id
1 'polypeptide(L)'
;MRQLSGGGDDSGEAHRRLSKAREAALMEDALRVIEPRLISSVTRVTRDYHLAQDITQETCIAVLQEFRRGTKFEKPIIVFATVVARNKLRDHWRKASSSERLYDEPPEHARQLASAPAAGLEYLELLESVKTAISHERQAAVWELTHVWGLKGVEIAELLEVSSATVSRELAAAETKAKRCRDDEEPAPA
;
A
#
# COMPACT_ATOMS: atom_id res chain seq x y z
N MET A 1 -45.03 22.34 42.18
CA MET A 1 -44.43 21.02 41.85
C MET A 1 -43.60 21.19 40.59
N ARG A 2 -42.27 21.35 40.72
CA ARG A 2 -41.31 21.44 39.60
C ARG A 2 -40.66 20.07 39.49
N GLN A 3 -40.92 19.36 38.38
CA GLN A 3 -40.24 18.12 38.06
C GLN A 3 -38.82 18.46 37.55
N LEU A 4 -37.81 17.97 38.25
CA LEU A 4 -36.42 17.92 37.82
C LEU A 4 -36.24 16.62 37.03
N SER A 5 -36.37 16.70 35.71
CA SER A 5 -36.03 15.62 34.80
C SER A 5 -34.89 16.12 33.88
N GLY A 6 -33.67 15.82 34.23
CA GLY A 6 -32.53 16.27 33.40
C GLY A 6 -31.18 15.74 33.88
N GLY A 7 -31.06 14.44 34.20
CA GLY A 7 -29.81 13.91 34.71
C GLY A 7 -29.34 12.57 34.11
N GLY A 8 -29.98 12.09 33.05
CA GLY A 8 -29.76 10.73 32.57
C GLY A 8 -28.88 10.57 31.31
N ASP A 9 -28.58 11.64 30.57
CA ASP A 9 -27.97 11.51 29.22
C ASP A 9 -26.46 11.84 29.16
N ASP A 10 -25.97 12.65 30.10
CA ASP A 10 -24.60 13.14 30.10
C ASP A 10 -23.55 12.04 30.39
N SER A 11 -23.86 11.08 31.26
CA SER A 11 -22.95 9.95 31.56
C SER A 11 -22.77 8.98 30.40
N GLY A 12 -23.83 8.74 29.64
CA GLY A 12 -23.77 7.88 28.44
C GLY A 12 -23.00 8.52 27.29
N GLU A 13 -23.11 9.83 27.17
CA GLU A 13 -22.36 10.57 26.12
C GLU A 13 -20.88 10.69 26.46
N ALA A 14 -20.54 10.95 27.72
CA ALA A 14 -19.16 10.96 28.20
C ALA A 14 -18.48 9.59 28.01
N HIS A 15 -19.18 8.50 28.33
CA HIS A 15 -18.65 7.14 28.11
C HIS A 15 -18.41 6.84 26.64
N ARG A 16 -19.33 7.21 25.76
CA ARG A 16 -19.16 7.05 24.29
C ARG A 16 -17.99 7.88 23.74
N ARG A 17 -17.77 9.10 24.23
CA ARG A 17 -16.63 9.95 23.84
C ARG A 17 -15.30 9.33 24.29
N LEU A 18 -15.22 8.79 25.50
CA LEU A 18 -14.03 8.11 26.00
C LEU A 18 -13.72 6.84 25.22
N SER A 19 -14.73 6.04 24.86
CA SER A 19 -14.55 4.84 24.02
C SER A 19 -13.99 5.21 22.65
N LYS A 20 -14.56 6.19 21.96
CA LYS A 20 -14.08 6.68 20.66
C LYS A 20 -12.65 7.23 20.74
N ALA A 21 -12.32 7.97 21.78
CA ALA A 21 -10.96 8.49 21.98
C ALA A 21 -9.94 7.36 22.15
N ARG A 22 -10.30 6.33 22.93
CA ARG A 22 -9.46 5.15 23.13
C ARG A 22 -9.26 4.35 21.83
N GLU A 23 -10.32 4.16 21.06
CA GLU A 23 -10.26 3.49 19.76
C GLU A 23 -9.37 4.25 18.76
N ALA A 24 -9.49 5.59 18.76
CA ALA A 24 -8.63 6.43 17.92
C ALA A 24 -7.16 6.33 18.30
N ALA A 25 -6.83 6.34 19.61
CA ALA A 25 -5.47 6.16 20.09
C ALA A 25 -4.89 4.79 19.70
N LEU A 26 -5.68 3.72 19.80
CA LEU A 26 -5.26 2.38 19.37
C LEU A 26 -4.99 2.32 17.86
N MET A 27 -5.78 3.04 17.06
CA MET A 27 -5.56 3.13 15.60
C MET A 27 -4.28 3.88 15.29
N GLU A 28 -4.02 5.00 15.96
CA GLU A 28 -2.77 5.77 15.80
C GLU A 28 -1.54 4.96 16.19
N ASP A 29 -1.61 4.20 17.28
CA ASP A 29 -0.52 3.29 17.67
C ASP A 29 -0.31 2.16 16.65
N ALA A 30 -1.38 1.57 16.13
CA ALA A 30 -1.28 0.57 15.07
C ALA A 30 -0.61 1.14 13.81
N LEU A 31 -0.93 2.38 13.42
CA LEU A 31 -0.31 3.05 12.29
C LEU A 31 1.18 3.31 12.53
N ARG A 32 1.58 3.75 13.72
CA ARG A 32 3.02 3.91 14.07
C ARG A 32 3.81 2.62 13.93
N VAL A 33 3.20 1.49 14.28
CA VAL A 33 3.86 0.16 14.15
C VAL A 33 4.08 -0.23 12.70
N ILE A 34 3.13 0.08 11.80
CA ILE A 34 3.23 -0.31 10.39
C ILE A 34 3.95 0.72 9.51
N GLU A 35 4.09 1.96 9.95
CA GLU A 35 4.70 3.06 9.19
C GLU A 35 6.10 2.71 8.65
N PRO A 36 7.07 2.17 9.45
CA PRO A 36 8.38 1.81 8.95
C PRO A 36 8.34 0.75 7.84
N ARG A 37 7.39 -0.18 7.92
CA ARG A 37 7.20 -1.20 6.87
C ARG A 37 6.67 -0.59 5.58
N LEU A 38 5.71 0.33 5.68
CA LEU A 38 5.18 1.05 4.52
C LEU A 38 6.27 1.87 3.85
N ILE A 39 7.04 2.66 4.61
CA ILE A 39 8.17 3.42 4.09
C ILE A 39 9.15 2.49 3.37
N SER A 40 9.55 1.39 4.00
CA SER A 40 10.48 0.43 3.40
C SER A 40 9.93 -0.17 2.10
N SER A 41 8.66 -0.54 2.06
CA SER A 41 8.02 -1.11 0.87
C SER A 41 7.93 -0.08 -0.26
N VAL A 42 7.49 1.14 0.05
CA VAL A 42 7.37 2.23 -0.93
C VAL A 42 8.75 2.66 -1.44
N THR A 43 9.77 2.78 -0.55
CA THR A 43 11.15 3.09 -0.96
C THR A 43 11.72 2.04 -1.91
N ARG A 44 11.42 0.76 -1.69
CA ARG A 44 11.85 -0.32 -2.58
C ARG A 44 11.31 -0.15 -4.00
N VAL A 45 10.07 0.33 -4.10
CA VAL A 45 9.37 0.55 -5.37
C VAL A 45 9.83 1.85 -6.04
N THR A 46 9.96 2.93 -5.28
CA THR A 46 10.24 4.27 -5.82
C THR A 46 11.73 4.58 -5.94
N ARG A 47 12.56 3.91 -5.12
CA ARG A 47 13.96 4.26 -4.87
C ARG A 47 14.17 5.70 -4.39
N ASP A 48 13.10 6.32 -3.91
CA ASP A 48 13.06 7.67 -3.37
C ASP A 48 12.46 7.63 -1.96
N TYR A 49 13.31 7.93 -0.97
CA TYR A 49 12.92 7.90 0.45
C TYR A 49 11.95 9.04 0.79
N HIS A 50 12.14 10.23 0.20
CA HIS A 50 11.25 11.37 0.48
C HIS A 50 9.85 11.14 -0.07
N LEU A 51 9.76 10.67 -1.32
CA LEU A 51 8.48 10.27 -1.90
C LEU A 51 7.83 9.14 -1.08
N ALA A 52 8.62 8.19 -0.59
CA ALA A 52 8.10 7.11 0.24
C ALA A 52 7.53 7.62 1.57
N GLN A 53 8.18 8.61 2.20
CA GLN A 53 7.64 9.26 3.39
C GLN A 53 6.32 9.97 3.09
N ASP A 54 6.25 10.76 2.02
CA ASP A 54 5.04 11.50 1.64
C ASP A 54 3.87 10.56 1.36
N ILE A 55 4.08 9.53 0.54
CA ILE A 55 3.06 8.51 0.24
C ILE A 55 2.61 7.78 1.51
N THR A 56 3.54 7.48 2.42
CA THR A 56 3.21 6.79 3.68
C THR A 56 2.39 7.70 4.59
N GLN A 57 2.75 8.97 4.74
CA GLN A 57 1.98 9.94 5.53
C GLN A 57 0.57 10.12 4.98
N GLU A 58 0.45 10.31 3.67
CA GLU A 58 -0.86 10.40 3.03
C GLU A 58 -1.69 9.12 3.20
N THR A 59 -1.03 7.95 3.22
CA THR A 59 -1.68 6.67 3.47
C THR A 59 -2.22 6.60 4.90
N CYS A 60 -1.41 6.96 5.89
CA CYS A 60 -1.83 7.00 7.29
C CYS A 60 -3.00 7.96 7.52
N ILE A 61 -2.96 9.14 6.88
CA ILE A 61 -4.06 10.11 6.92
C ILE A 61 -5.35 9.50 6.34
N ALA A 62 -5.27 8.83 5.18
CA ALA A 62 -6.42 8.20 4.55
C ALA A 62 -7.02 7.08 5.42
N VAL A 63 -6.19 6.24 6.03
CA VAL A 63 -6.63 5.19 6.96
C VAL A 63 -7.34 5.79 8.17
N LEU A 64 -6.79 6.85 8.78
CA LEU A 64 -7.40 7.56 9.90
C LEU A 64 -8.74 8.20 9.52
N GLN A 65 -8.84 8.75 8.32
CA GLN A 65 -10.08 9.33 7.82
C GLN A 65 -11.17 8.27 7.65
N GLU A 66 -10.85 7.12 7.08
CA GLU A 66 -11.78 6.00 6.95
C GLU A 66 -12.22 5.47 8.32
N PHE A 67 -11.29 5.33 9.26
CA PHE A 67 -11.63 4.95 10.63
C PHE A 67 -12.60 5.95 11.27
N ARG A 68 -12.35 7.25 11.14
CA ARG A 68 -13.23 8.31 11.67
C ARG A 68 -14.62 8.34 11.02
N ARG A 69 -14.75 7.86 9.78
CA ARG A 69 -16.03 7.67 9.07
C ARG A 69 -16.80 6.45 9.59
N GLY A 70 -16.20 5.65 10.46
CA GLY A 70 -16.81 4.45 11.04
C GLY A 70 -16.55 3.17 10.26
N THR A 71 -15.62 3.18 9.31
CA THR A 71 -15.19 1.97 8.60
C THR A 71 -14.58 0.99 9.59
N LYS A 72 -15.13 -0.22 9.65
CA LYS A 72 -14.58 -1.32 10.44
C LYS A 72 -13.55 -2.07 9.61
N PHE A 73 -12.33 -2.17 10.12
CA PHE A 73 -11.26 -2.93 9.49
C PHE A 73 -11.35 -4.38 9.98
N GLU A 74 -11.89 -5.25 9.16
CA GLU A 74 -11.97 -6.70 9.43
C GLU A 74 -10.61 -7.39 9.21
N LYS A 75 -9.77 -6.81 8.36
CA LYS A 75 -8.42 -7.29 8.01
C LYS A 75 -7.35 -6.46 8.72
N PRO A 76 -6.12 -6.99 8.90
CA PRO A 76 -5.03 -6.23 9.50
C PRO A 76 -4.81 -4.88 8.80
N ILE A 77 -4.56 -3.84 9.59
CA ILE A 77 -4.40 -2.45 9.09
C ILE A 77 -3.32 -2.35 8.01
N ILE A 78 -2.24 -3.11 8.13
CA ILE A 78 -1.14 -3.12 7.14
C ILE A 78 -1.66 -3.49 5.73
N VAL A 79 -2.61 -4.39 5.65
CA VAL A 79 -3.20 -4.85 4.40
C VAL A 79 -3.95 -3.71 3.70
N PHE A 80 -4.84 -3.04 4.44
CA PHE A 80 -5.58 -1.90 3.93
C PHE A 80 -4.64 -0.75 3.56
N ALA A 81 -3.68 -0.43 4.42
CA ALA A 81 -2.68 0.59 4.19
C ALA A 81 -1.83 0.30 2.93
N THR A 82 -1.45 -0.95 2.69
CA THR A 82 -0.72 -1.36 1.49
C THR A 82 -1.53 -1.08 0.21
N VAL A 83 -2.83 -1.40 0.21
CA VAL A 83 -3.70 -1.12 -0.94
C VAL A 83 -3.82 0.39 -1.19
N VAL A 84 -3.98 1.18 -0.12
CA VAL A 84 -4.04 2.65 -0.23
C VAL A 84 -2.73 3.22 -0.76
N ALA A 85 -1.58 2.79 -0.21
CA ALA A 85 -0.26 3.24 -0.66
C ALA A 85 -0.01 2.93 -2.14
N ARG A 86 -0.36 1.71 -2.57
CA ARG A 86 -0.27 1.29 -3.98
C ARG A 86 -1.10 2.19 -4.91
N ASN A 87 -2.32 2.52 -4.52
CA ASN A 87 -3.19 3.39 -5.31
C ASN A 87 -2.62 4.81 -5.39
N LYS A 88 -2.10 5.36 -4.28
CA LYS A 88 -1.46 6.68 -4.24
C LYS A 88 -0.21 6.75 -5.12
N LEU A 89 0.63 5.72 -5.10
CA LEU A 89 1.78 5.61 -5.99
C LEU A 89 1.37 5.63 -7.47
N ARG A 90 0.38 4.82 -7.83
CA ARG A 90 -0.16 4.80 -9.20
C ARG A 90 -0.67 6.18 -9.62
N ASP A 91 -1.39 6.87 -8.74
CA ASP A 91 -1.89 8.22 -9.02
C ASP A 91 -0.76 9.23 -9.13
N HIS A 92 0.28 9.13 -8.30
CA HIS A 92 1.47 9.99 -8.36
C HIS A 92 2.14 9.86 -9.74
N TRP A 93 2.44 8.66 -10.20
CA TRP A 93 3.09 8.43 -11.49
C TRP A 93 2.22 8.82 -12.68
N ARG A 94 0.92 8.58 -12.60
CA ARG A 94 -0.02 9.03 -13.64
C ARG A 94 -0.04 10.55 -13.78
N LYS A 95 0.02 11.27 -12.67
CA LYS A 95 0.11 12.75 -12.69
C LYS A 95 1.45 13.23 -13.24
N ALA A 96 2.56 12.62 -12.83
CA ALA A 96 3.89 12.94 -13.33
C ALA A 96 3.99 12.75 -14.85
N SER A 97 3.55 11.62 -15.39
CA SER A 97 3.56 11.36 -16.84
C SER A 97 2.64 12.30 -17.63
N SER A 98 1.55 12.78 -17.02
CA SER A 98 0.67 13.77 -17.65
C SER A 98 1.30 15.17 -17.66
N SER A 99 2.10 15.53 -16.65
CA SER A 99 2.80 16.81 -16.58
C SER A 99 3.96 16.88 -17.58
N GLU A 100 4.68 15.78 -17.79
CA GLU A 100 5.77 15.72 -18.78
C GLU A 100 5.29 15.96 -20.22
N ARG A 101 4.05 15.57 -20.54
CA ARG A 101 3.46 15.81 -21.87
C ARG A 101 3.04 17.25 -22.12
N LEU A 102 2.99 18.10 -21.09
CA LEU A 102 2.57 19.50 -21.17
C LEU A 102 3.75 20.49 -21.36
N TYR A 103 5.01 20.03 -21.20
CA TYR A 103 6.19 20.86 -21.33
C TYR A 103 7.05 20.35 -22.49
N ASP A 104 7.10 21.11 -23.57
CA ASP A 104 7.98 20.86 -24.74
C ASP A 104 9.48 20.93 -24.37
N GLU A 105 9.83 21.58 -23.27
CA GLU A 105 11.19 21.67 -22.74
C GLU A 105 11.17 21.88 -21.22
N PRO A 106 11.41 20.81 -20.40
CA PRO A 106 11.43 20.98 -18.96
C PRO A 106 12.66 21.77 -18.50
N PRO A 107 12.53 22.70 -17.56
CA PRO A 107 13.66 23.43 -16.99
C PRO A 107 14.70 22.48 -16.37
N GLU A 108 15.97 22.86 -16.39
CA GLU A 108 17.13 22.02 -16.07
C GLU A 108 17.04 21.36 -14.67
N HIS A 109 16.46 22.03 -13.68
CA HIS A 109 16.20 21.45 -12.37
C HIS A 109 15.05 20.42 -12.38
N ALA A 110 14.14 20.48 -13.34
CA ALA A 110 13.10 19.45 -13.54
C ALA A 110 13.68 18.19 -14.21
N ARG A 111 14.77 18.30 -15.00
CA ARG A 111 15.47 17.15 -15.59
C ARG A 111 16.16 16.29 -14.52
N GLN A 112 16.68 16.89 -13.45
CA GLN A 112 17.25 16.16 -12.32
C GLN A 112 16.17 15.45 -11.47
N LEU A 113 14.95 15.98 -11.42
CA LEU A 113 13.78 15.37 -10.81
C LEU A 113 13.07 14.38 -11.75
N ALA A 114 13.19 14.55 -13.07
CA ALA A 114 12.53 13.73 -14.09
C ALA A 114 13.16 12.32 -14.25
N SER A 115 14.36 12.07 -13.72
CA SER A 115 14.93 10.72 -13.72
C SER A 115 14.16 9.74 -12.80
N ALA A 116 13.48 10.25 -11.77
CA ALA A 116 12.72 9.43 -10.83
C ALA A 116 11.35 8.96 -11.39
N PRO A 117 10.56 9.81 -12.09
CA PRO A 117 9.30 9.36 -12.72
C PRO A 117 9.52 8.30 -13.81
N ALA A 118 10.54 8.44 -14.64
CA ALA A 118 10.87 7.47 -15.69
C ALA A 118 11.24 6.10 -15.08
N ALA A 119 12.10 6.08 -14.05
CA ALA A 119 12.48 4.85 -13.35
C ALA A 119 11.27 4.20 -12.64
N GLY A 120 10.32 4.99 -12.14
CA GLY A 120 9.08 4.49 -11.55
C GLY A 120 8.15 3.86 -12.59
N LEU A 121 8.06 4.45 -13.77
CA LEU A 121 7.27 3.91 -14.87
C LEU A 121 7.88 2.62 -15.42
N GLU A 122 9.20 2.59 -15.66
CA GLU A 122 9.94 1.40 -16.06
C GLU A 122 9.76 0.25 -15.04
N TYR A 123 9.78 0.57 -13.74
CA TYR A 123 9.52 -0.42 -12.70
C TYR A 123 8.08 -0.98 -12.77
N LEU A 124 7.09 -0.12 -13.05
CA LEU A 124 5.70 -0.59 -13.22
C LEU A 124 5.55 -1.47 -14.46
N GLU A 125 6.20 -1.11 -15.56
CA GLU A 125 6.19 -1.90 -16.79
C GLU A 125 6.84 -3.27 -16.56
N LEU A 126 7.97 -3.31 -15.86
CA LEU A 126 8.62 -4.56 -15.45
C LEU A 126 7.70 -5.39 -14.53
N LEU A 127 7.05 -4.75 -13.56
CA LEU A 127 6.12 -5.43 -12.66
C LEU A 127 4.95 -6.05 -13.43
N GLU A 128 4.37 -5.33 -14.37
CA GLU A 128 3.28 -5.83 -15.21
C GLU A 128 3.76 -6.92 -16.17
N SER A 129 4.99 -6.85 -16.69
CA SER A 129 5.61 -7.91 -17.48
C SER A 129 5.73 -9.22 -16.68
N VAL A 130 6.29 -9.14 -15.46
CA VAL A 130 6.39 -10.31 -14.55
C VAL A 130 5.00 -10.87 -14.21
N LYS A 131 4.04 -10.03 -13.92
CA LYS A 131 2.66 -10.46 -13.63
C LYS A 131 2.01 -11.14 -14.83
N THR A 132 2.25 -10.64 -16.02
CA THR A 132 1.78 -11.25 -17.27
C THR A 132 2.42 -12.63 -17.50
N ALA A 133 3.72 -12.76 -17.23
CA ALA A 133 4.42 -14.05 -17.32
C ALA A 133 3.90 -15.08 -16.31
N ILE A 134 3.52 -14.64 -15.10
CA ILE A 134 2.88 -15.51 -14.09
C ILE A 134 1.52 -15.99 -14.60
N SER A 135 0.80 -15.18 -15.38
CA SER A 135 -0.45 -15.50 -16.09
C SER A 135 -1.65 -15.92 -15.23
N HIS A 136 -1.48 -16.14 -13.93
CA HIS A 136 -2.54 -16.53 -13.00
C HIS A 136 -2.72 -15.42 -11.95
N GLU A 137 -3.87 -14.77 -11.94
CA GLU A 137 -4.15 -13.57 -11.15
C GLU A 137 -3.79 -13.72 -9.65
N ARG A 138 -4.21 -14.81 -9.03
CA ARG A 138 -3.90 -15.06 -7.61
C ARG A 138 -2.41 -15.25 -7.35
N GLN A 139 -1.71 -15.96 -8.24
CA GLN A 139 -0.26 -16.15 -8.14
C GLN A 139 0.48 -14.82 -8.28
N ALA A 140 0.09 -13.99 -9.25
CA ALA A 140 0.63 -12.67 -9.46
C ALA A 140 0.37 -11.76 -8.24
N ALA A 141 -0.83 -11.79 -7.67
CA ALA A 141 -1.16 -11.04 -6.46
C ALA A 141 -0.32 -11.48 -5.25
N VAL A 142 -0.18 -12.79 -5.01
CA VAL A 142 0.65 -13.33 -3.92
C VAL A 142 2.11 -12.94 -4.11
N TRP A 143 2.63 -13.05 -5.32
CA TRP A 143 4.01 -12.67 -5.64
C TRP A 143 4.26 -11.18 -5.40
N GLU A 144 3.38 -10.30 -5.89
CA GLU A 144 3.46 -8.86 -5.70
C GLU A 144 3.41 -8.48 -4.21
N LEU A 145 2.45 -9.03 -3.47
CA LEU A 145 2.29 -8.76 -2.04
C LEU A 145 3.50 -9.21 -1.22
N THR A 146 4.15 -10.30 -1.62
CA THR A 146 5.34 -10.82 -0.95
C THR A 146 6.59 -10.00 -1.32
N HIS A 147 6.91 -9.88 -2.61
CA HIS A 147 8.20 -9.36 -3.07
C HIS A 147 8.23 -7.84 -3.18
N VAL A 148 7.12 -7.23 -3.55
CA VAL A 148 7.03 -5.76 -3.67
C VAL A 148 6.65 -5.15 -2.33
N TRP A 149 5.58 -5.64 -1.71
CA TRP A 149 5.02 -5.03 -0.50
C TRP A 149 5.54 -5.63 0.80
N GLY A 150 6.26 -6.75 0.74
CA GLY A 150 6.88 -7.37 1.92
C GLY A 150 5.88 -7.87 2.96
N LEU A 151 4.66 -8.25 2.55
CA LEU A 151 3.69 -8.85 3.44
C LEU A 151 4.10 -10.27 3.81
N LYS A 152 3.80 -10.67 5.04
CA LYS A 152 4.01 -12.04 5.51
C LYS A 152 2.91 -12.96 4.96
N GLY A 153 3.23 -14.24 4.79
CA GLY A 153 2.27 -15.21 4.25
C GLY A 153 0.94 -15.28 5.03
N VAL A 154 0.96 -15.06 6.35
CA VAL A 154 -0.27 -14.99 7.17
C VAL A 154 -1.10 -13.75 6.84
N GLU A 155 -0.47 -12.60 6.63
CA GLU A 155 -1.15 -11.35 6.26
C GLU A 155 -1.77 -11.46 4.86
N ILE A 156 -1.06 -12.12 3.93
CA ILE A 156 -1.57 -12.40 2.58
C ILE A 156 -2.74 -13.40 2.63
N ALA A 157 -2.64 -14.42 3.49
CA ALA A 157 -3.70 -15.40 3.68
C ALA A 157 -5.01 -14.74 4.15
N GLU A 158 -4.90 -13.84 5.12
CA GLU A 158 -6.04 -13.05 5.61
C GLU A 158 -6.57 -12.08 4.54
N LEU A 159 -5.67 -11.43 3.77
CA LEU A 159 -6.06 -10.52 2.68
C LEU A 159 -6.87 -11.23 1.60
N LEU A 160 -6.38 -12.38 1.16
CA LEU A 160 -6.95 -13.12 0.04
C LEU A 160 -8.01 -14.15 0.47
N GLU A 161 -8.29 -14.26 1.78
CA GLU A 161 -9.26 -15.21 2.37
C GLU A 161 -8.94 -16.67 2.02
N VAL A 162 -7.66 -17.01 2.09
CA VAL A 162 -7.14 -18.37 1.81
C VAL A 162 -6.29 -18.89 2.97
N SER A 163 -5.93 -20.17 2.97
CA SER A 163 -5.01 -20.72 3.95
C SER A 163 -3.57 -20.29 3.68
N SER A 164 -2.73 -20.23 4.73
CA SER A 164 -1.28 -19.97 4.59
C SER A 164 -0.59 -21.04 3.73
N ALA A 165 -1.06 -22.28 3.76
CA ALA A 165 -0.58 -23.35 2.88
C ALA A 165 -0.89 -23.06 1.41
N THR A 166 -2.06 -22.47 1.12
CA THR A 166 -2.41 -22.01 -0.22
C THR A 166 -1.48 -20.89 -0.67
N VAL A 167 -1.22 -19.89 0.19
CA VAL A 167 -0.29 -18.79 -0.11
C VAL A 167 1.10 -19.34 -0.46
N SER A 168 1.65 -20.26 0.35
CA SER A 168 2.97 -20.86 0.10
C SER A 168 3.03 -21.58 -1.24
N ARG A 169 1.99 -22.34 -1.59
CA ARG A 169 1.90 -23.06 -2.87
C ARG A 169 1.80 -22.11 -4.06
N GLU A 170 0.95 -21.08 -3.96
CA GLU A 170 0.78 -20.08 -5.02
C GLU A 170 2.05 -19.25 -5.21
N LEU A 171 2.76 -18.91 -4.12
CA LEU A 171 4.03 -18.21 -4.18
C LEU A 171 5.10 -19.04 -4.90
N ALA A 172 5.28 -20.31 -4.54
CA ALA A 172 6.26 -21.19 -5.18
C ALA A 172 5.98 -21.35 -6.69
N ALA A 173 4.70 -21.47 -7.07
CA ALA A 173 4.31 -21.55 -8.48
C ALA A 173 4.60 -20.23 -9.21
N ALA A 174 4.32 -19.09 -8.58
CA ALA A 174 4.61 -17.76 -9.13
C ALA A 174 6.12 -17.52 -9.33
N GLU A 175 6.93 -17.88 -8.33
CA GLU A 175 8.40 -17.74 -8.38
C GLU A 175 9.00 -18.57 -9.51
N THR A 176 8.50 -19.78 -9.73
CA THR A 176 8.94 -20.63 -10.84
C THR A 176 8.71 -19.99 -12.18
N LYS A 177 7.56 -19.34 -12.38
CA LYS A 177 7.20 -18.62 -13.62
C LYS A 177 7.99 -17.33 -13.79
N ALA A 178 8.13 -16.55 -12.71
CA ALA A 178 8.91 -15.30 -12.71
C ALA A 178 10.40 -15.55 -13.05
N LYS A 179 10.99 -16.66 -12.56
CA LYS A 179 12.36 -17.05 -12.94
C LYS A 179 12.50 -17.33 -14.42
N ARG A 180 11.58 -18.07 -15.02
CA ARG A 180 11.61 -18.36 -16.47
C ARG A 180 11.57 -17.07 -17.29
N CYS A 181 10.73 -16.11 -16.94
CA CYS A 181 10.69 -14.82 -17.63
C CYS A 181 12.06 -14.11 -17.62
N ARG A 182 12.77 -14.13 -16.49
CA ARG A 182 14.09 -13.53 -16.38
C ARG A 182 15.15 -14.27 -17.20
N ASP A 183 15.12 -15.59 -17.18
CA ASP A 183 16.10 -16.44 -17.88
C ASP A 183 15.90 -16.36 -19.41
N ASP A 184 14.68 -16.08 -19.89
CA ASP A 184 14.39 -15.85 -21.31
C ASP A 184 14.81 -14.46 -21.80
N GLU A 185 14.99 -13.46 -20.91
CA GLU A 185 15.47 -12.11 -21.23
C GLU A 185 17.02 -11.98 -21.23
N GLU A 186 17.75 -12.93 -20.65
CA GLU A 186 19.21 -12.91 -20.61
C GLU A 186 19.73 -13.52 -21.93
N PRO A 187 20.32 -12.73 -22.88
CA PRO A 187 20.86 -13.26 -24.10
C PRO A 187 22.02 -14.22 -23.76
N ALA A 188 22.02 -15.40 -24.37
CA ALA A 188 23.07 -16.39 -24.21
C ALA A 188 24.46 -15.72 -24.39
N PRO A 189 25.43 -15.99 -23.50
CA PRO A 189 26.78 -15.43 -23.64
C PRO A 189 27.38 -15.86 -24.99
N ALA A 190 27.81 -14.85 -25.76
CA ALA A 190 28.46 -15.02 -27.04
C ALA A 190 29.87 -15.64 -26.91
#